data_f545aeb322f8337b145e06e2ee66f8dc
#
_entry.id   f545aeb322f8337b145e06e2ee66f8dc
#
_cell.length_a   1.000
_cell.length_b   1.000
_cell.length_c   1.000
_cell.angle_alpha   90.00
_cell.angle_beta   90.00
_cell.angle_gamma   90.00
#
_symmetry.space_group_name_H-M   'P 1'
#
loop_
_entity.id
_entity.type
_entity.pdbx_description
1 polymer ?
#
loop_
_entity_poly.entity_id
_entity_poly.type
_entity_poly.pdbx_seq_one_letter_code
_entity_poly.pdbx_strand_id
1 'polypeptide(L)'
;NADVEFGYFADTVIGDTPNAIRVFSQTTDISTFELVSGKLPTKSNEVALAQTMANQYKIGDTIRLNESGSSTLLKEHEFTITGFVNSSELLSKTIKGASSAGSGDLSGFAVVPKDTFDSEVYTIARLRYPDLRKWKTTSREYADKVAALQQALEEKLADNGTVRLDTLKTTADDKISEGKEKITDAKTQLSDAG
;
A
#
# COMPACT_ATOMS: atom_id res chain seq x y z
N ASN A 1 -24.29 2.57 -4.93
CA ASN A 1 -23.14 1.81 -5.46
C ASN A 1 -21.87 2.62 -5.24
N ALA A 2 -20.79 1.94 -4.87
CA ALA A 2 -19.45 2.50 -4.78
C ALA A 2 -18.54 1.80 -5.79
N ASP A 3 -17.68 2.58 -6.45
CA ASP A 3 -16.54 2.04 -7.16
C ASP A 3 -15.43 1.80 -6.14
N VAL A 4 -14.71 0.70 -6.24
CA VAL A 4 -13.64 0.32 -5.30
C VAL A 4 -12.38 -0.02 -6.07
N GLU A 5 -11.26 0.54 -5.66
CA GLU A 5 -9.93 0.18 -6.16
C GLU A 5 -9.02 -0.20 -5.00
N PHE A 6 -8.50 -1.44 -5.05
CA PHE A 6 -7.56 -1.95 -4.06
C PHE A 6 -6.12 -1.71 -4.51
N GLY A 7 -5.27 -1.33 -3.57
CA GLY A 7 -3.87 -1.07 -3.81
C GLY A 7 -3.00 -1.36 -2.59
N TYR A 8 -1.76 -0.93 -2.72
CA TYR A 8 -0.76 -1.07 -1.67
C TYR A 8 -0.16 0.28 -1.32
N PHE A 9 0.30 0.41 -0.09
CA PHE A 9 1.27 1.43 0.29
C PHE A 9 2.23 0.86 1.33
N ALA A 10 3.43 1.42 1.35
CA ALA A 10 4.44 1.19 2.38
C ALA A 10 5.10 2.51 2.75
N ASP A 11 5.38 2.70 4.02
CA ASP A 11 6.19 3.83 4.48
C ASP A 11 7.66 3.41 4.50
N THR A 12 8.51 4.19 3.85
CA THR A 12 9.94 3.92 3.67
C THR A 12 10.76 5.16 3.96
N VAL A 13 12.07 5.00 4.10
CA VAL A 13 13.03 6.11 4.06
C VAL A 13 13.90 6.00 2.82
N ILE A 14 14.37 7.16 2.31
CA ILE A 14 15.27 7.19 1.16
C ILE A 14 16.72 7.09 1.66
N GLY A 15 17.40 6.00 1.32
CA GLY A 15 18.79 5.75 1.74
C GLY A 15 18.90 5.74 3.27
N ASP A 16 19.94 6.40 3.77
CA ASP A 16 20.22 6.53 5.22
C ASP A 16 19.69 7.86 5.79
N THR A 17 18.74 8.50 5.10
CA THR A 17 18.15 9.77 5.56
C THR A 17 16.95 9.53 6.48
N PRO A 18 16.59 10.47 7.36
CA PRO A 18 15.37 10.39 8.16
C PRO A 18 14.10 10.73 7.33
N ASN A 19 14.26 11.02 6.04
CA ASN A 19 13.17 11.47 5.17
C ASN A 19 12.23 10.30 4.83
N ALA A 20 11.13 10.23 5.55
CA ALA A 20 10.11 9.24 5.26
C ALA A 20 9.29 9.63 4.03
N ILE A 21 9.02 8.66 3.17
CA ILE A 21 8.10 8.78 2.06
C ILE A 21 7.11 7.63 2.06
N ARG A 22 5.90 7.87 1.55
CA ARG A 22 4.92 6.82 1.32
C ARG A 22 4.99 6.36 -0.12
N VAL A 23 5.27 5.08 -0.32
CA VAL A 23 5.30 4.42 -1.63
C VAL A 23 3.92 3.85 -1.89
N PHE A 24 3.26 4.29 -2.95
CA PHE A 24 1.97 3.77 -3.39
C PHE A 24 2.12 2.86 -4.61
N SER A 25 1.28 1.86 -4.71
CA SER A 25 1.04 1.22 -5.99
C SER A 25 0.28 2.16 -6.94
N GLN A 26 0.58 2.08 -8.23
CA GLN A 26 -0.19 2.80 -9.25
C GLN A 26 -1.68 2.48 -9.16
N THR A 27 -2.49 3.50 -9.38
CA THR A 27 -3.94 3.39 -9.53
C THR A 27 -4.33 3.53 -10.99
N THR A 28 -5.47 2.96 -11.38
CA THR A 28 -5.97 2.96 -12.75
C THR A 28 -7.22 3.81 -12.93
N ASP A 29 -8.03 3.96 -11.89
CA ASP A 29 -9.35 4.60 -11.99
C ASP A 29 -9.62 5.62 -10.87
N ILE A 30 -9.23 5.30 -9.63
CA ILE A 30 -9.52 6.16 -8.47
C ILE A 30 -8.23 6.80 -7.97
N SER A 31 -8.24 8.15 -7.82
CA SER A 31 -7.08 8.90 -7.33
C SER A 31 -5.81 8.67 -8.17
N THR A 32 -5.96 8.74 -9.48
CA THR A 32 -4.85 8.54 -10.41
C THR A 32 -3.76 9.59 -10.24
N PHE A 33 -2.53 9.19 -10.48
CA PHE A 33 -1.36 10.07 -10.42
C PHE A 33 -1.21 10.83 -11.74
N GLU A 34 -1.07 12.15 -11.65
CA GLU A 34 -0.82 13.03 -12.79
C GLU A 34 0.69 13.05 -13.08
N LEU A 35 1.08 12.61 -14.28
CA LEU A 35 2.46 12.71 -14.73
C LEU A 35 2.83 14.17 -15.03
N VAL A 36 3.86 14.69 -14.36
CA VAL A 36 4.37 16.05 -14.58
C VAL A 36 5.58 16.04 -15.53
N SER A 37 6.49 15.08 -15.35
CA SER A 37 7.65 14.92 -16.23
C SER A 37 8.15 13.48 -16.25
N GLY A 38 8.84 13.10 -17.33
CA GLY A 38 9.33 11.74 -17.53
C GLY A 38 8.24 10.76 -17.95
N LYS A 39 8.21 9.59 -17.34
CA LYS A 39 7.22 8.53 -17.58
C LYS A 39 6.79 7.87 -16.28
N LEU A 40 5.59 7.30 -16.25
CA LEU A 40 5.16 6.45 -15.15
C LEU A 40 6.00 5.15 -15.14
N PRO A 41 6.30 4.59 -13.95
CA PRO A 41 7.05 3.36 -13.82
C PRO A 41 6.27 2.18 -14.40
N THR A 42 6.96 1.28 -15.09
CA THR A 42 6.39 0.09 -15.72
C THR A 42 7.08 -1.21 -15.30
N LYS A 43 8.27 -1.11 -14.68
CA LYS A 43 9.03 -2.24 -14.16
C LYS A 43 9.08 -2.19 -12.65
N SER A 44 9.22 -3.34 -11.99
CA SER A 44 9.25 -3.46 -10.52
C SER A 44 10.34 -2.62 -9.85
N ASN A 45 11.44 -2.32 -10.55
CA ASN A 45 12.55 -1.49 -10.08
C ASN A 45 12.50 -0.03 -10.59
N GLU A 46 11.39 0.42 -11.14
CA GLU A 46 11.16 1.81 -11.56
C GLU A 46 10.27 2.52 -10.54
N VAL A 47 10.52 3.83 -10.34
CA VAL A 47 9.75 4.67 -9.43
C VAL A 47 9.49 6.05 -10.02
N ALA A 48 8.32 6.62 -9.76
CA ALA A 48 8.05 8.03 -9.95
C ALA A 48 7.92 8.71 -8.58
N LEU A 49 8.59 9.85 -8.39
CA LEU A 49 8.57 10.60 -7.15
C LEU A 49 7.56 11.74 -7.21
N ALA A 50 7.16 12.23 -6.03
CA ALA A 50 6.38 13.45 -5.93
C ALA A 50 7.10 14.62 -6.62
N GLN A 51 6.36 15.45 -7.37
CA GLN A 51 6.92 16.64 -8.04
C GLN A 51 7.68 17.59 -7.09
N THR A 52 7.28 17.63 -5.81
CA THR A 52 7.96 18.44 -4.79
C THR A 52 9.40 18.00 -4.50
N MET A 53 9.79 16.80 -4.95
CA MET A 53 11.14 16.25 -4.76
C MET A 53 12.07 16.48 -5.97
N ALA A 54 11.56 17.06 -7.05
CA ALA A 54 12.32 17.30 -8.28
C ALA A 54 13.54 18.26 -8.13
N ASN A 55 13.59 19.00 -7.03
CA ASN A 55 14.76 19.83 -6.71
C ASN A 55 15.94 19.05 -6.12
N GLN A 56 15.69 17.84 -5.62
CA GLN A 56 16.67 16.98 -4.93
C GLN A 56 17.10 15.80 -5.79
N TYR A 57 16.22 15.32 -6.66
CA TYR A 57 16.40 14.11 -7.48
C TYR A 57 16.17 14.41 -8.95
N LYS A 58 16.78 13.60 -9.82
CA LYS A 58 16.65 13.70 -11.28
C LYS A 58 16.14 12.38 -11.86
N ILE A 59 15.48 12.46 -13.02
CA ILE A 59 15.14 11.28 -13.81
C ILE A 59 16.44 10.56 -14.21
N GLY A 60 16.48 9.26 -13.99
CA GLY A 60 17.65 8.41 -14.21
C GLY A 60 18.49 8.16 -12.96
N ASP A 61 18.31 8.92 -11.87
CA ASP A 61 18.98 8.64 -10.61
C ASP A 61 18.47 7.31 -10.02
N THR A 62 19.35 6.62 -9.31
CA THR A 62 18.99 5.44 -8.52
C THR A 62 18.83 5.85 -7.05
N ILE A 63 17.74 5.41 -6.45
CA ILE A 63 17.48 5.60 -5.00
C ILE A 63 17.27 4.26 -4.34
N ARG A 64 17.61 4.18 -3.06
CA ARG A 64 17.32 3.04 -2.21
C ARG A 64 16.17 3.38 -1.28
N LEU A 65 15.15 2.51 -1.20
CA LEU A 65 14.01 2.62 -0.31
C LEU A 65 14.15 1.56 0.79
N ASN A 66 14.27 2.02 2.03
CA ASN A 66 14.42 1.16 3.20
C ASN A 66 13.12 1.17 3.99
N GLU A 67 12.50 0.01 4.15
CA GLU A 67 11.33 -0.19 5.01
C GLU A 67 11.75 -0.31 6.46
N SER A 68 10.92 0.20 7.38
CA SER A 68 11.14 0.07 8.81
C SER A 68 10.31 -1.10 9.35
N GLY A 69 10.97 -2.08 10.01
CA GLY A 69 10.30 -3.20 10.66
C GLY A 69 10.74 -4.58 10.16
N SER A 70 10.09 -5.61 10.69
CA SER A 70 10.44 -7.02 10.44
C SER A 70 9.79 -7.62 9.19
N SER A 71 8.79 -6.95 8.61
CA SER A 71 8.13 -7.39 7.38
C SER A 71 8.37 -6.37 6.27
N THR A 72 8.92 -6.81 5.16
CA THR A 72 9.08 -6.02 3.95
C THR A 72 7.90 -6.26 3.03
N LEU A 73 7.34 -5.17 2.49
CA LEU A 73 6.25 -5.21 1.52
C LEU A 73 6.76 -5.03 0.08
N LEU A 74 7.97 -4.50 -0.10
CA LEU A 74 8.56 -4.26 -1.41
C LEU A 74 9.51 -5.41 -1.78
N LYS A 75 9.39 -5.94 -3.01
CA LYS A 75 10.29 -6.94 -3.58
C LYS A 75 11.67 -6.38 -3.88
N GLU A 76 11.72 -5.11 -4.24
CA GLU A 76 12.93 -4.40 -4.63
C GLU A 76 13.21 -3.27 -3.66
N HIS A 77 14.49 -2.97 -3.47
CA HIS A 77 14.93 -1.87 -2.62
C HIS A 77 15.68 -0.78 -3.38
N GLU A 78 16.18 -1.08 -4.58
CA GLU A 78 16.84 -0.13 -5.46
C GLU A 78 15.96 0.21 -6.66
N PHE A 79 15.71 1.51 -6.87
CA PHE A 79 14.77 1.99 -7.86
C PHE A 79 15.40 3.06 -8.73
N THR A 80 15.17 2.98 -10.04
CA THR A 80 15.50 4.04 -10.99
C THR A 80 14.32 5.01 -11.08
N ILE A 81 14.59 6.30 -10.89
CA ILE A 81 13.59 7.36 -11.03
C ILE A 81 13.24 7.54 -12.50
N THR A 82 11.98 7.34 -12.85
CA THR A 82 11.51 7.45 -14.24
C THR A 82 10.69 8.71 -14.51
N GLY A 83 10.17 9.34 -13.45
CA GLY A 83 9.34 10.53 -13.59
C GLY A 83 8.98 11.19 -12.29
N PHE A 84 8.26 12.30 -12.41
CA PHE A 84 7.68 13.04 -11.30
C PHE A 84 6.19 13.19 -11.49
N VAL A 85 5.44 13.04 -10.38
CA VAL A 85 3.98 12.99 -10.39
C VAL A 85 3.36 13.88 -9.32
N ASN A 86 2.12 14.30 -9.56
CA ASN A 86 1.23 14.85 -8.56
C ASN A 86 0.21 13.80 -8.10
N SER A 87 -0.32 13.96 -6.88
CA SER A 87 -1.39 13.14 -6.33
C SER A 87 -2.55 14.00 -5.87
N SER A 88 -3.77 13.54 -6.07
CA SER A 88 -4.98 14.16 -5.51
C SER A 88 -5.19 13.85 -4.03
N GLU A 89 -4.47 12.86 -3.48
CA GLU A 89 -4.57 12.46 -2.07
C GLU A 89 -3.61 13.25 -1.17
N LEU A 90 -2.47 13.70 -1.71
CA LEU A 90 -1.43 14.42 -0.97
C LEU A 90 -1.26 15.83 -1.52
N LEU A 91 -2.26 16.67 -1.28
CA LEU A 91 -2.34 18.02 -1.85
C LEU A 91 -1.48 19.05 -1.10
N SER A 92 -1.19 18.82 0.18
CA SER A 92 -0.41 19.77 0.99
C SER A 92 1.08 19.69 0.65
N LYS A 93 1.70 20.84 0.43
CA LYS A 93 3.15 20.93 0.24
C LYS A 93 3.93 20.82 1.54
N THR A 94 3.29 21.14 2.67
CA THR A 94 3.95 21.24 3.99
C THR A 94 3.54 20.16 4.96
N ILE A 95 2.25 19.76 4.96
CA ILE A 95 1.72 18.72 5.85
C ILE A 95 1.31 17.54 4.98
N LYS A 96 2.13 16.50 4.95
CA LYS A 96 1.91 15.32 4.11
C LYS A 96 1.38 14.10 4.87
N GLY A 97 1.31 14.20 6.19
CA GLY A 97 0.80 13.16 7.09
C GLY A 97 1.89 12.49 7.92
N ALA A 98 1.44 11.68 8.89
CA ALA A 98 2.31 10.88 9.72
C ALA A 98 2.83 9.64 8.98
N SER A 99 4.01 9.17 9.39
CA SER A 99 4.66 7.97 8.88
C SER A 99 5.04 7.04 10.02
N SER A 100 5.06 5.74 9.76
CA SER A 100 5.65 4.74 10.65
C SER A 100 7.17 4.62 10.47
N ALA A 101 7.76 5.32 9.49
CA ALA A 101 9.18 5.30 9.16
C ALA A 101 9.87 6.63 9.45
N GLY A 102 11.19 6.61 9.51
CA GLY A 102 12.04 7.80 9.62
C GLY A 102 11.72 8.66 10.83
N SER A 103 11.57 9.98 10.59
CA SER A 103 11.26 10.97 11.62
C SER A 103 9.80 10.98 12.11
N GLY A 104 8.95 10.13 11.56
CA GLY A 104 7.52 10.09 11.91
C GLY A 104 6.63 10.98 11.03
N ASP A 105 7.22 11.83 10.19
CA ASP A 105 6.51 12.72 9.26
C ASP A 105 6.88 12.42 7.81
N LEU A 106 5.89 12.42 6.91
CA LEU A 106 6.12 12.23 5.49
C LEU A 106 6.77 13.47 4.86
N SER A 107 7.91 13.26 4.21
CA SER A 107 8.60 14.27 3.38
C SER A 107 8.07 14.30 1.94
N GLY A 108 7.49 13.20 1.47
CA GLY A 108 7.00 13.05 0.12
C GLY A 108 6.26 11.75 -0.10
N PHE A 109 6.07 11.44 -1.37
CA PHE A 109 5.54 10.14 -1.78
C PHE A 109 6.23 9.67 -3.07
N ALA A 110 6.08 8.38 -3.33
CA ALA A 110 6.53 7.73 -4.55
C ALA A 110 5.43 6.82 -5.09
N VAL A 111 5.52 6.48 -6.36
CA VAL A 111 4.61 5.58 -7.06
C VAL A 111 5.42 4.51 -7.78
N VAL A 112 5.01 3.27 -7.62
CA VAL A 112 5.63 2.09 -8.25
C VAL A 112 4.54 1.22 -8.89
N PRO A 113 4.86 0.30 -9.80
CA PRO A 113 3.92 -0.68 -10.29
C PRO A 113 3.34 -1.53 -9.16
N LYS A 114 2.14 -2.05 -9.33
CA LYS A 114 1.46 -2.85 -8.31
C LYS A 114 2.19 -4.16 -7.99
N ASP A 115 2.85 -4.74 -8.97
CA ASP A 115 3.63 -5.98 -8.86
C ASP A 115 4.98 -5.81 -8.13
N THR A 116 5.38 -4.58 -7.82
CA THR A 116 6.52 -4.28 -6.93
C THR A 116 6.26 -4.74 -5.49
N PHE A 117 4.98 -4.83 -5.09
CA PHE A 117 4.62 -5.27 -3.74
C PHE A 117 4.57 -6.79 -3.63
N ASP A 118 5.10 -7.33 -2.52
CA ASP A 118 5.07 -8.74 -2.14
C ASP A 118 4.09 -8.96 -0.98
N SER A 119 2.81 -8.86 -1.29
CA SER A 119 1.77 -9.06 -0.29
C SER A 119 0.49 -9.61 -0.93
N GLU A 120 -0.09 -10.61 -0.30
CA GLU A 120 -1.41 -11.14 -0.65
C GLU A 120 -2.55 -10.24 -0.16
N VAL A 121 -2.25 -9.30 0.76
CA VAL A 121 -3.25 -8.45 1.40
C VAL A 121 -3.04 -7.01 0.97
N TYR A 122 -4.07 -6.42 0.38
CA TYR A 122 -4.06 -4.99 0.06
C TYR A 122 -3.99 -4.15 1.32
N THR A 123 -3.17 -3.09 1.30
CA THR A 123 -2.99 -2.18 2.44
C THR A 123 -3.88 -0.94 2.37
N ILE A 124 -4.50 -0.69 1.21
CA ILE A 124 -5.42 0.43 1.00
C ILE A 124 -6.57 0.03 0.08
N ALA A 125 -7.75 0.51 0.41
CA ALA A 125 -8.92 0.49 -0.47
C ALA A 125 -9.40 1.92 -0.70
N ARG A 126 -9.56 2.31 -1.96
CA ARG A 126 -10.09 3.61 -2.38
C ARG A 126 -11.53 3.44 -2.81
N LEU A 127 -12.39 4.28 -2.29
CA LEU A 127 -13.81 4.23 -2.61
C LEU A 127 -14.25 5.54 -3.28
N ARG A 128 -14.99 5.41 -4.36
CA ARG A 128 -15.64 6.53 -5.04
C ARG A 128 -17.14 6.30 -5.06
N TYR A 129 -17.89 7.29 -4.60
CA TYR A 129 -19.35 7.30 -4.62
C TYR A 129 -19.83 8.29 -5.69
N PRO A 130 -20.14 7.84 -6.92
CA PRO A 130 -20.54 8.74 -8.02
C PRO A 130 -21.76 9.60 -7.69
N ASP A 131 -22.67 9.08 -6.89
CA ASP A 131 -23.87 9.78 -6.48
C ASP A 131 -23.61 11.04 -5.65
N LEU A 132 -22.45 11.14 -4.98
CA LEU A 132 -22.07 12.34 -4.23
C LEU A 132 -21.83 13.57 -5.11
N ARG A 133 -21.58 13.39 -6.42
CA ARG A 133 -21.40 14.48 -7.39
C ARG A 133 -22.60 15.41 -7.52
N LYS A 134 -23.78 14.97 -7.06
CA LYS A 134 -25.03 15.76 -7.10
C LYS A 134 -25.02 16.92 -6.10
N TRP A 135 -24.16 16.87 -5.08
CA TRP A 135 -24.08 17.88 -4.03
C TRP A 135 -22.76 18.65 -4.09
N LYS A 136 -22.83 19.92 -3.69
CA LYS A 136 -21.60 20.72 -3.53
C LYS A 136 -20.83 20.20 -2.31
N THR A 137 -19.52 20.02 -2.46
CA THR A 137 -18.64 19.51 -1.40
C THR A 137 -18.63 20.35 -0.12
N THR A 138 -19.00 21.64 -0.23
CA THR A 138 -19.13 22.58 0.88
C THR A 138 -20.53 22.62 1.49
N SER A 139 -21.49 21.86 0.97
CA SER A 139 -22.86 21.84 1.50
C SER A 139 -22.99 20.89 2.68
N ARG A 140 -23.98 21.18 3.53
CA ARG A 140 -24.31 20.34 4.68
C ARG A 140 -24.83 18.97 4.23
N GLU A 141 -25.63 18.95 3.17
CA GLU A 141 -26.17 17.72 2.59
C GLU A 141 -25.05 16.77 2.13
N TYR A 142 -23.96 17.31 1.55
CA TYR A 142 -22.79 16.52 1.20
C TYR A 142 -22.13 15.93 2.45
N ALA A 143 -21.91 16.75 3.48
CA ALA A 143 -21.29 16.31 4.73
C ALA A 143 -22.12 15.22 5.43
N ASP A 144 -23.44 15.40 5.50
CA ASP A 144 -24.35 14.42 6.11
C ASP A 144 -24.36 13.10 5.34
N LYS A 145 -24.30 13.16 3.99
CA LYS A 145 -24.21 11.95 3.14
C LYS A 145 -22.88 11.21 3.32
N VAL A 146 -21.77 11.94 3.37
CA VAL A 146 -20.45 11.34 3.62
C VAL A 146 -20.41 10.66 4.98
N ALA A 147 -20.92 11.33 6.04
CA ALA A 147 -20.96 10.75 7.38
C ALA A 147 -21.80 9.47 7.44
N ALA A 148 -22.97 9.45 6.80
CA ALA A 148 -23.81 8.26 6.73
C ALA A 148 -23.15 7.11 5.98
N LEU A 149 -22.42 7.40 4.88
CA LEU A 149 -21.68 6.38 4.13
C LEU A 149 -20.49 5.85 4.92
N GLN A 150 -19.79 6.71 5.66
CA GLN A 150 -18.68 6.32 6.54
C GLN A 150 -19.20 5.39 7.64
N GLN A 151 -20.25 5.76 8.34
CA GLN A 151 -20.86 4.92 9.37
C GLN A 151 -21.28 3.55 8.83
N ALA A 152 -21.97 3.51 7.69
CA ALA A 152 -22.38 2.27 7.07
C ALA A 152 -21.19 1.38 6.66
N LEU A 153 -20.07 1.98 6.26
CA LEU A 153 -18.84 1.26 5.94
C LEU A 153 -18.18 0.71 7.21
N GLU A 154 -18.09 1.50 8.26
CA GLU A 154 -17.54 1.10 9.57
C GLU A 154 -18.32 -0.08 10.15
N GLU A 155 -19.66 -0.01 10.14
CA GLU A 155 -20.53 -1.10 10.57
C GLU A 155 -20.30 -2.38 9.74
N LYS A 156 -20.18 -2.25 8.42
CA LYS A 156 -19.94 -3.37 7.53
C LYS A 156 -18.57 -4.02 7.73
N LEU A 157 -17.58 -3.26 8.14
CA LEU A 157 -16.20 -3.72 8.32
C LEU A 157 -15.88 -4.10 9.77
N ALA A 158 -16.79 -3.89 10.72
CA ALA A 158 -16.55 -4.06 12.16
C ALA A 158 -15.97 -5.43 12.53
N ASP A 159 -16.46 -6.50 11.90
CA ASP A 159 -16.04 -7.87 12.20
C ASP A 159 -14.91 -8.40 11.30
N ASN A 160 -14.51 -7.66 10.26
CA ASN A 160 -13.56 -8.15 9.25
C ASN A 160 -12.21 -8.54 9.87
N GLY A 161 -11.73 -7.81 10.87
CA GLY A 161 -10.48 -8.11 11.57
C GLY A 161 -10.55 -9.45 12.31
N THR A 162 -11.63 -9.70 13.02
CA THR A 162 -11.87 -10.95 13.76
C THR A 162 -12.01 -12.12 12.81
N VAL A 163 -12.83 -12.00 11.77
CA VAL A 163 -13.02 -13.04 10.74
C VAL A 163 -11.69 -13.37 10.05
N ARG A 164 -10.87 -12.36 9.72
CA ARG A 164 -9.55 -12.60 9.11
C ARG A 164 -8.60 -13.30 10.06
N LEU A 165 -8.58 -12.91 11.33
CA LEU A 165 -7.74 -13.54 12.36
C LEU A 165 -8.10 -15.02 12.52
N ASP A 166 -9.39 -15.33 12.60
CA ASP A 166 -9.88 -16.72 12.77
C ASP A 166 -9.54 -17.56 11.52
N THR A 167 -9.70 -16.98 10.33
CA THR A 167 -9.28 -17.65 9.07
C THR A 167 -7.79 -17.97 9.07
N LEU A 168 -6.94 -17.02 9.50
CA LEU A 168 -5.48 -17.23 9.56
C LEU A 168 -5.11 -18.30 10.58
N LYS A 169 -5.76 -18.31 11.76
CA LYS A 169 -5.55 -19.36 12.79
C LYS A 169 -5.91 -20.74 12.24
N THR A 170 -7.10 -20.88 11.66
CA THR A 170 -7.55 -22.14 11.06
C THR A 170 -6.57 -22.64 10.00
N THR A 171 -6.14 -21.75 9.09
CA THR A 171 -5.16 -22.10 8.04
C THR A 171 -3.81 -22.52 8.62
N ALA A 172 -3.37 -21.90 9.72
CA ALA A 172 -2.13 -22.25 10.39
C ALA A 172 -2.25 -23.62 11.09
N ASP A 173 -3.35 -23.87 11.77
CA ASP A 173 -3.63 -25.15 12.44
C ASP A 173 -3.70 -26.32 11.45
N ASP A 174 -4.34 -26.09 10.29
CA ASP A 174 -4.41 -27.07 9.20
C ASP A 174 -3.00 -27.43 8.68
N LYS A 175 -2.16 -26.41 8.41
CA LYS A 175 -0.77 -26.62 7.96
C LYS A 175 0.09 -27.35 9.01
N ILE A 176 -0.12 -27.04 10.29
CA ILE A 176 0.56 -27.73 11.40
C ILE A 176 0.13 -29.20 11.45
N SER A 177 -1.16 -29.49 11.28
CA SER A 177 -1.71 -30.83 11.28
C SER A 177 -1.16 -31.66 10.12
N GLU A 178 -1.18 -31.11 8.89
CA GLU A 178 -0.57 -31.74 7.71
C GLU A 178 0.93 -32.01 7.89
N GLY A 179 1.64 -31.06 8.51
CA GLY A 179 3.06 -31.21 8.82
C GLY A 179 3.32 -32.38 9.82
N LYS A 180 2.51 -32.48 10.84
CA LYS A 180 2.59 -33.58 11.82
C LYS A 180 2.30 -34.94 11.18
N GLU A 181 1.31 -35.04 10.32
CA GLU A 181 0.98 -36.25 9.58
C GLU A 181 2.16 -36.70 8.72
N LYS A 182 2.74 -35.79 7.91
CA LYS A 182 3.91 -36.09 7.10
C LYS A 182 5.13 -36.57 7.90
N ILE A 183 5.35 -35.99 9.09
CA ILE A 183 6.41 -36.42 10.00
C ILE A 183 6.12 -37.83 10.54
N THR A 184 4.87 -38.13 10.88
CA THR A 184 4.45 -39.45 11.38
C THR A 184 4.64 -40.50 10.31
N ASP A 185 4.20 -40.22 9.08
CA ASP A 185 4.34 -41.13 7.94
C ASP A 185 5.81 -41.40 7.62
N ALA A 186 6.66 -40.37 7.61
CA ALA A 186 8.09 -40.51 7.39
C ALA A 186 8.77 -41.36 8.49
N LYS A 187 8.37 -41.20 9.76
CA LYS A 187 8.86 -42.03 10.87
C LYS A 187 8.45 -43.49 10.71
N THR A 188 7.23 -43.76 10.31
CA THR A 188 6.72 -45.11 10.07
C THR A 188 7.51 -45.77 8.93
N GLN A 189 7.69 -45.08 7.80
CA GLN A 189 8.48 -45.57 6.66
C GLN A 189 9.93 -45.85 7.04
N LEU A 190 10.55 -45.04 7.90
CA LEU A 190 11.89 -45.25 8.36
C LEU A 190 11.99 -46.48 9.30
N SER A 191 10.98 -46.68 10.14
CA SER A 191 10.91 -47.86 11.03
C SER A 191 10.70 -49.16 10.27
N ASP A 192 9.97 -49.15 9.16
CA ASP A 192 9.66 -50.32 8.35
C ASP A 192 10.82 -50.69 7.42
N ALA A 193 11.77 -49.79 7.22
CA ALA A 193 12.96 -49.99 6.34
C ALA A 193 14.23 -50.43 7.09
N GLY A 194 14.22 -50.49 8.42
CA GLY A 194 15.34 -50.86 9.27
C GLY A 194 15.11 -52.18 9.99
#